data_1e9b49604accdd397bda03793ad0997d
#
_entry.id   1e9b49604accdd397bda03793ad0997d
#
_cell.length_a   1.000
_cell.length_b   1.000
_cell.length_c   1.000
_cell.angle_alpha   90.00
_cell.angle_beta   90.00
_cell.angle_gamma   90.00
#
_symmetry.space_group_name_H-M   'P 1'
#
loop_
_entity.id
_entity.type
_entity.pdbx_description
1 polymer ?
#
loop_
_entity_poly.entity_id
_entity_poly.type
_entity_poly.pdbx_seq_one_letter_code
_entity_poly.pdbx_strand_id
1 'polypeptide(L)'
;MSSILSEYSETNGNMVELIICNNDGMAEGAVSALQGAGYNTGDGKTIPVFGVDATDSAKQLINEGKMTGTIKQDAEGMASTIVNLVSSVKNGGNLMDNTSSFNVDEGVAKIRVPYATYTGE
;
A
#
# COMPACT_ATOMS: atom_id res chain seq x y z
N MET A 1 -16.54 -6.95 2.01
CA MET A 1 -15.90 -7.83 3.03
C MET A 1 -16.91 -8.58 3.87
N SER A 2 -17.95 -7.96 4.44
CA SER A 2 -18.95 -8.64 5.29
C SER A 2 -19.60 -9.85 4.65
N SER A 3 -19.93 -9.81 3.35
CA SER A 3 -20.47 -10.97 2.61
C SER A 3 -19.50 -12.14 2.54
N ILE A 4 -18.19 -11.84 2.40
CA ILE A 4 -17.13 -12.86 2.40
C ILE A 4 -17.05 -13.52 3.78
N LEU A 5 -17.06 -12.73 4.86
CA LEU A 5 -17.00 -13.25 6.23
C LEU A 5 -18.24 -14.05 6.65
N SER A 6 -19.40 -13.84 6.01
CA SER A 6 -20.58 -14.68 6.26
C SER A 6 -20.47 -16.06 5.61
N GLU A 7 -19.70 -16.18 4.53
CA GLU A 7 -19.48 -17.45 3.81
C GLU A 7 -18.20 -18.15 4.31
N TYR A 8 -17.12 -17.39 4.50
CA TYR A 8 -15.82 -17.89 4.96
C TYR A 8 -15.60 -17.50 6.43
N SER A 9 -15.85 -18.45 7.32
CA SER A 9 -15.84 -18.22 8.77
C SER A 9 -15.35 -19.44 9.53
N GLU A 10 -14.96 -19.26 10.80
CA GLU A 10 -14.60 -20.36 11.68
C GLU A 10 -15.75 -21.37 11.83
N THR A 11 -16.99 -20.89 11.89
CA THR A 11 -18.18 -21.75 12.01
C THR A 11 -18.33 -22.66 10.81
N ASN A 12 -17.94 -22.21 9.62
CA ASN A 12 -18.00 -22.99 8.38
C ASN A 12 -16.71 -23.81 8.17
N GLY A 13 -15.70 -23.67 9.03
CA GLY A 13 -14.42 -24.38 8.92
C GLY A 13 -13.54 -23.95 7.75
N ASN A 14 -13.77 -22.75 7.22
CA ASN A 14 -13.09 -22.23 6.03
C ASN A 14 -12.73 -20.74 6.19
N MET A 15 -12.30 -20.31 7.38
CA MET A 15 -12.01 -18.91 7.69
C MET A 15 -11.00 -18.29 6.72
N VAL A 16 -11.18 -17.01 6.40
CA VAL A 16 -10.20 -16.20 5.69
C VAL A 16 -8.91 -16.11 6.50
N GLU A 17 -7.78 -16.40 5.88
CA GLU A 17 -6.47 -16.40 6.55
C GLU A 17 -5.61 -15.19 6.23
N LEU A 18 -5.88 -14.49 5.10
CA LEU A 18 -5.13 -13.35 4.61
C LEU A 18 -6.01 -12.45 3.75
N ILE A 19 -5.84 -11.14 3.87
CA ILE A 19 -6.49 -10.13 3.05
C ILE A 19 -5.45 -9.20 2.44
N ILE A 20 -5.44 -9.10 1.12
CA ILE A 20 -4.59 -8.18 0.36
C ILE A 20 -5.51 -7.23 -0.41
N CYS A 21 -5.35 -5.93 -0.17
CA CYS A 21 -6.15 -4.88 -0.79
C CYS A 21 -5.31 -4.03 -1.75
N ASN A 22 -5.92 -3.51 -2.79
CA ASN A 22 -5.25 -2.67 -3.78
C ASN A 22 -4.87 -1.29 -3.23
N ASN A 23 -5.53 -0.83 -2.16
CA ASN A 23 -5.21 0.41 -1.46
C ASN A 23 -5.63 0.34 0.02
N ASP A 24 -5.20 1.33 0.79
CA ASP A 24 -5.46 1.41 2.23
C ASP A 24 -6.94 1.63 2.54
N GLY A 25 -7.67 2.41 1.74
CA GLY A 25 -9.10 2.61 1.97
C GLY A 25 -9.92 1.31 1.90
N MET A 26 -9.53 0.39 0.99
CA MET A 26 -10.11 -0.95 0.93
C MET A 26 -9.70 -1.80 2.13
N ALA A 27 -8.43 -1.69 2.58
CA ALA A 27 -7.92 -2.39 3.75
C ALA A 27 -8.61 -1.92 5.03
N GLU A 28 -8.83 -0.63 5.22
CA GLU A 28 -9.58 -0.03 6.33
C GLU A 28 -11.03 -0.57 6.39
N GLY A 29 -11.69 -0.65 5.22
CA GLY A 29 -13.01 -1.27 5.12
C GLY A 29 -13.02 -2.76 5.47
N ALA A 30 -11.95 -3.49 5.11
CA ALA A 30 -11.80 -4.89 5.49
C ALA A 30 -11.56 -5.04 6.99
N VAL A 31 -10.69 -4.23 7.60
CA VAL A 31 -10.45 -4.19 9.06
C VAL A 31 -11.75 -3.88 9.81
N SER A 32 -12.51 -2.88 9.37
CA SER A 32 -13.80 -2.54 9.98
C SER A 32 -14.78 -3.72 9.97
N ALA A 33 -14.86 -4.47 8.87
CA ALA A 33 -15.71 -5.65 8.78
C ALA A 33 -15.21 -6.80 9.68
N LEU A 34 -13.89 -6.99 9.78
CA LEU A 34 -13.26 -7.95 10.69
C LEU A 34 -13.56 -7.61 12.15
N GLN A 35 -13.46 -6.33 12.53
CA GLN A 35 -13.79 -5.87 13.88
C GLN A 35 -15.25 -6.14 14.24
N GLY A 36 -16.17 -5.96 13.32
CA GLY A 36 -17.57 -6.34 13.48
C GLY A 36 -17.79 -7.83 13.72
N ALA A 37 -16.84 -8.67 13.29
CA ALA A 37 -16.83 -10.12 13.49
C ALA A 37 -15.93 -10.56 14.67
N GLY A 38 -15.36 -9.62 15.43
CA GLY A 38 -14.52 -9.91 16.60
C GLY A 38 -13.05 -10.17 16.32
N TYR A 39 -12.56 -9.84 15.13
CA TYR A 39 -11.14 -9.94 14.74
C TYR A 39 -10.49 -8.55 14.66
N ASN A 40 -9.17 -8.49 14.67
CA ASN A 40 -8.40 -7.26 14.44
C ASN A 40 -8.80 -6.07 15.33
N THR A 41 -9.14 -6.36 16.60
CA THR A 41 -9.54 -5.35 17.59
C THR A 41 -8.36 -4.69 18.30
N GLY A 42 -7.13 -5.18 18.05
CA GLY A 42 -5.92 -4.82 18.78
C GLY A 42 -5.55 -5.83 19.86
N ASP A 43 -6.53 -6.49 20.43
CA ASP A 43 -6.38 -7.53 21.45
C ASP A 43 -7.07 -8.81 20.98
N GLY A 44 -6.32 -9.90 20.72
CA GLY A 44 -6.92 -11.19 20.40
C GLY A 44 -6.67 -11.69 18.98
N LYS A 45 -7.70 -12.26 18.34
CA LYS A 45 -7.58 -12.90 17.03
C LYS A 45 -7.35 -11.87 15.92
N THR A 46 -6.26 -12.01 15.17
CA THR A 46 -5.89 -11.13 14.08
C THR A 46 -5.78 -11.89 12.77
N ILE A 47 -6.43 -11.39 11.74
CA ILE A 47 -6.26 -11.84 10.35
C ILE A 47 -5.36 -10.82 9.65
N PRO A 48 -4.25 -11.24 9.03
CA PRO A 48 -3.36 -10.31 8.33
C PRO A 48 -4.09 -9.54 7.23
N VAL A 49 -3.98 -8.20 7.26
CA VAL A 49 -4.53 -7.29 6.26
C VAL A 49 -3.44 -6.38 5.75
N PHE A 50 -3.29 -6.32 4.43
CA PHE A 50 -2.32 -5.48 3.75
C PHE A 50 -3.00 -4.52 2.78
N GLY A 51 -2.48 -3.29 2.71
CA GLY A 51 -2.91 -2.24 1.80
C GLY A 51 -1.77 -1.65 0.98
N VAL A 52 -2.05 -0.56 0.30
CA VAL A 52 -1.11 0.26 -0.45
C VAL A 52 -1.51 1.72 -0.25
N ASP A 53 -0.56 2.60 -0.16
CA ASP A 53 -0.53 4.07 -0.12
C ASP A 53 0.11 4.62 1.16
N ALA A 54 0.14 3.88 2.25
CA ALA A 54 0.63 4.31 3.56
C ALA A 54 -0.06 5.59 4.05
N THR A 55 -1.40 5.61 3.99
CA THR A 55 -2.21 6.71 4.53
C THR A 55 -2.04 6.83 6.04
N ASP A 56 -2.28 8.01 6.60
CA ASP A 56 -2.11 8.23 8.04
C ASP A 56 -3.08 7.36 8.85
N SER A 57 -4.31 7.13 8.35
CA SER A 57 -5.28 6.23 8.97
C SER A 57 -4.82 4.76 8.95
N ALA A 58 -4.26 4.28 7.84
CA ALA A 58 -3.71 2.93 7.76
C ALA A 58 -2.50 2.75 8.70
N LYS A 59 -1.59 3.72 8.76
CA LYS A 59 -0.47 3.71 9.71
C LYS A 59 -0.95 3.64 11.16
N GLN A 60 -1.99 4.40 11.51
CA GLN A 60 -2.60 4.32 12.83
C GLN A 60 -3.13 2.92 13.13
N LEU A 61 -3.87 2.31 12.20
CA LEU A 61 -4.38 0.94 12.37
C LEU A 61 -3.26 -0.10 12.50
N ILE A 62 -2.14 0.10 11.79
CA ILE A 62 -0.97 -0.77 11.90
C ILE A 62 -0.32 -0.63 13.29
N ASN A 63 -0.10 0.60 13.76
CA ASN A 63 0.48 0.86 15.07
C ASN A 63 -0.43 0.37 16.22
N GLU A 64 -1.74 0.33 16.01
CA GLU A 64 -2.72 -0.24 16.95
C GLU A 64 -2.85 -1.77 16.85
N GLY A 65 -2.08 -2.45 15.98
CA GLY A 65 -2.16 -3.90 15.77
C GLY A 65 -3.44 -4.39 15.09
N LYS A 66 -4.19 -3.50 14.46
CA LYS A 66 -5.45 -3.78 13.76
C LYS A 66 -5.29 -4.08 12.28
N MET A 67 -4.19 -3.61 11.68
CA MET A 67 -3.78 -3.88 10.31
C MET A 67 -2.31 -4.33 10.33
N THR A 68 -1.90 -5.16 9.38
CA THR A 68 -0.57 -5.78 9.40
C THR A 68 0.48 -4.92 8.73
N GLY A 69 0.13 -4.26 7.63
CA GLY A 69 1.09 -3.44 6.89
C GLY A 69 0.49 -2.80 5.65
N THR A 70 1.25 -1.86 5.10
CA THR A 70 0.94 -1.20 3.84
C THR A 70 2.20 -0.95 3.04
N ILE A 71 2.04 -0.66 1.76
CA ILE A 71 3.11 -0.27 0.85
C ILE A 71 3.07 1.24 0.64
N LYS A 72 4.15 1.92 1.05
CA LYS A 72 4.32 3.35 0.80
C LYS A 72 4.71 3.57 -0.66
N GLN A 73 3.93 4.38 -1.36
CA GLN A 73 4.33 5.00 -2.62
C GLN A 73 5.14 6.26 -2.31
N ASP A 74 6.30 6.43 -2.97
CA ASP A 74 7.16 7.60 -2.76
C ASP A 74 6.66 8.77 -3.61
N ALA A 75 5.65 9.49 -3.12
CA ALA A 75 5.05 10.64 -3.79
C ALA A 75 6.07 11.79 -4.00
N GLU A 76 6.98 12.00 -3.05
CA GLU A 76 8.03 13.02 -3.16
C GLU A 76 9.06 12.64 -4.24
N GLY A 77 9.50 11.39 -4.25
CA GLY A 77 10.36 10.84 -5.31
C GLY A 77 9.71 10.91 -6.69
N MET A 78 8.42 10.60 -6.80
CA MET A 78 7.68 10.77 -8.05
C MET A 78 7.62 12.23 -8.49
N ALA A 79 7.29 13.15 -7.59
CA ALA A 79 7.22 14.58 -7.91
C ALA A 79 8.57 15.14 -8.33
N SER A 80 9.65 14.84 -7.59
CA SER A 80 11.00 15.29 -7.93
C SER A 80 11.49 14.71 -9.26
N THR A 81 11.16 13.46 -9.56
CA THR A 81 11.45 12.83 -10.85
C THR A 81 10.75 13.58 -11.99
N ILE A 82 9.47 13.88 -11.87
CA ILE A 82 8.71 14.63 -12.87
C ILE A 82 9.30 16.02 -13.08
N VAL A 83 9.61 16.75 -12.02
CA VAL A 83 10.23 18.08 -12.10
C VAL A 83 11.57 18.04 -12.85
N ASN A 84 12.38 17.01 -12.59
CA ASN A 84 13.66 16.82 -13.26
C ASN A 84 13.50 16.59 -14.78
N LEU A 85 12.58 15.70 -15.17
CA LEU A 85 12.27 15.41 -16.58
C LEU A 85 11.76 16.66 -17.32
N VAL A 86 10.81 17.39 -16.71
CA VAL A 86 10.25 18.63 -17.29
C VAL A 86 11.34 19.69 -17.44
N SER A 87 12.24 19.83 -16.47
CA SER A 87 13.35 20.78 -16.50
C SER A 87 14.33 20.45 -17.63
N SER A 88 14.63 19.16 -17.87
CA SER A 88 15.48 18.74 -18.98
C SER A 88 14.90 19.18 -20.32
N VAL A 89 13.62 18.92 -20.58
CA VAL A 89 12.94 19.31 -21.82
C VAL A 89 12.83 20.81 -21.94
N LYS A 90 12.50 21.54 -20.87
CA LYS A 90 12.42 23.01 -20.88
C LYS A 90 13.76 23.66 -21.26
N ASN A 91 14.88 23.07 -20.90
CA ASN A 91 16.23 23.56 -21.19
C ASN A 91 16.75 23.06 -22.56
N GLY A 92 15.90 22.51 -23.41
CA GLY A 92 16.24 22.06 -24.77
C GLY A 92 16.92 20.69 -24.84
N GLY A 93 16.93 19.95 -23.76
CA GLY A 93 17.41 18.55 -23.68
C GLY A 93 16.33 17.54 -24.07
N ASN A 94 16.69 16.25 -24.00
CA ASN A 94 15.76 15.15 -24.20
C ASN A 94 15.08 14.76 -22.88
N LEU A 95 13.92 14.11 -22.98
CA LEU A 95 13.13 13.70 -21.81
C LEU A 95 13.93 12.84 -20.81
N MET A 96 14.81 11.97 -21.32
CA MET A 96 15.59 11.06 -20.47
C MET A 96 17.00 11.58 -20.13
N ASP A 97 17.30 12.84 -20.41
CA ASP A 97 18.56 13.45 -20.00
C ASP A 97 18.61 13.60 -18.46
N ASN A 98 19.80 13.43 -17.88
CA ASN A 98 20.06 13.54 -16.43
C ASN A 98 19.27 12.52 -15.57
N THR A 99 18.98 11.34 -16.11
CA THR A 99 18.26 10.27 -15.39
C THR A 99 19.17 9.22 -14.76
N SER A 100 20.50 9.42 -14.76
CA SER A 100 21.48 8.44 -14.23
C SER A 100 21.34 8.14 -12.74
N SER A 101 20.69 9.00 -11.98
CA SER A 101 20.38 8.80 -10.54
C SER A 101 19.09 8.02 -10.29
N PHE A 102 18.33 7.69 -11.34
CA PHE A 102 17.07 6.99 -11.26
C PHE A 102 17.16 5.56 -11.76
N ASN A 103 16.24 4.71 -11.33
CA ASN A 103 16.08 3.37 -11.89
C ASN A 103 15.36 3.45 -13.23
N VAL A 104 16.11 3.41 -14.34
CA VAL A 104 15.56 3.44 -15.70
C VAL A 104 15.44 2.02 -16.23
N ASP A 105 14.30 1.70 -16.83
CA ASP A 105 14.12 0.39 -17.50
C ASP A 105 14.93 0.37 -18.80
N GLU A 106 15.63 -0.74 -19.03
CA GLU A 106 16.35 -0.93 -20.31
C GLU A 106 15.37 -1.03 -21.48
N GLY A 107 15.67 -0.29 -22.55
CA GLY A 107 14.90 -0.34 -23.80
C GLY A 107 13.59 0.44 -23.82
N VAL A 108 13.20 1.09 -22.73
CA VAL A 108 12.01 1.95 -22.67
C VAL A 108 12.28 3.23 -21.88
N ALA A 109 11.68 4.36 -22.32
CA ALA A 109 11.78 5.64 -21.62
C ALA A 109 10.89 5.63 -20.36
N LYS A 110 11.29 4.86 -19.36
CA LYS A 110 10.52 4.66 -18.12
C LYS A 110 11.42 4.69 -16.90
N ILE A 111 11.03 5.49 -15.92
CA ILE A 111 11.69 5.55 -14.62
C ILE A 111 10.79 4.85 -13.59
N ARG A 112 11.41 4.02 -12.75
CA ARG A 112 10.74 3.38 -11.62
C ARG A 112 11.13 4.09 -10.33
N VAL A 113 10.14 4.62 -9.63
CA VAL A 113 10.30 5.09 -8.26
C VAL A 113 9.99 3.91 -7.34
N PRO A 114 10.93 3.50 -6.46
CA PRO A 114 10.76 2.31 -5.64
C PRO A 114 9.66 2.50 -4.60
N TYR A 115 9.00 1.41 -4.26
CA TYR A 115 8.09 1.33 -3.13
C TYR A 115 8.84 0.98 -1.84
N ALA A 116 8.24 1.31 -0.70
CA ALA A 116 8.73 0.92 0.62
C ALA A 116 7.62 0.23 1.42
N THR A 117 8.00 -0.71 2.28
CA THR A 117 7.07 -1.34 3.21
C THR A 117 6.89 -0.48 4.45
N TYR A 118 5.69 -0.51 5.05
CA TYR A 118 5.41 0.04 6.36
C TYR A 118 4.64 -1.00 7.19
N THR A 119 5.20 -1.41 8.32
CA THR A 119 4.65 -2.45 9.21
C THR A 119 4.55 -2.00 10.67
N GLY A 120 4.64 -0.69 10.88
CA GLY A 120 4.66 -0.06 12.19
C GLY A 120 6.08 0.44 12.57
N GLU A 121 6.14 1.43 13.45
CA GLU A 121 7.33 1.99 14.11
C GLU A 121 7.25 1.75 15.62
#